data_507789ce973ce55b61c33218e574cf61
#
_entry.id   507789ce973ce55b61c33218e574cf61
#
_cell.length_a   1.000
_cell.length_b   1.000
_cell.length_c   1.000
_cell.angle_alpha   90.00
_cell.angle_beta   90.00
_cell.angle_gamma   90.00
#
_symmetry.space_group_name_H-M   'P 1'
#
loop_
_entity.id
_entity.type
_entity.pdbx_description
1 polymer ?
#
loop_
_entity_poly.entity_id
_entity_poly.type
_entity_poly.pdbx_seq_one_letter_code
_entity_poly.pdbx_strand_id
1 'polypeptide(L)'
;KLNIQTTEEELLEKSTQKGTSFEDMVQASLSKIALPIGDSVNPTSNETGKKGKKGDHTVELDKSSTGMKKINLVFESKTETMSLKKIREYLEECIDNRDAEVGIMVFDKVERIQKVTELPFYPFDGNKAIVILNSEAGGDLPLQVSYMWARITAINLSNEIFENDSLDLTEIQNKIT
;
A
#
# COMPACT_ATOMS: atom_id res chain seq x y z
N LYS A 1 41.99 22.86 10.18
CA LYS A 1 41.49 21.70 10.94
C LYS A 1 39.96 21.55 10.93
N LEU A 2 39.19 22.63 10.61
CA LEU A 2 37.70 22.57 10.56
C LEU A 2 37.14 21.86 9.32
N ASN A 3 37.86 21.88 8.19
CA ASN A 3 37.34 21.34 6.91
C ASN A 3 37.35 19.82 6.81
N ILE A 4 38.04 19.07 7.69
CA ILE A 4 38.13 17.61 7.61
C ILE A 4 36.96 16.97 8.38
N GLN A 5 36.53 17.55 9.48
CA GLN A 5 35.41 17.02 10.28
C GLN A 5 34.06 17.17 9.55
N THR A 6 33.82 18.28 8.87
CA THR A 6 32.59 18.49 8.08
C THR A 6 32.47 17.48 6.93
N THR A 7 33.58 17.10 6.33
CA THR A 7 33.59 16.14 5.20
C THR A 7 33.34 14.70 5.68
N GLU A 8 33.80 14.34 6.89
CA GLU A 8 33.52 13.02 7.48
C GLU A 8 32.09 12.87 7.96
N GLU A 9 31.50 13.91 8.56
CA GLU A 9 30.08 13.93 8.95
C GLU A 9 29.15 13.88 7.74
N GLU A 10 29.45 14.66 6.67
CA GLU A 10 28.70 14.61 5.41
C GLU A 10 28.86 13.27 4.67
N LEU A 11 30.02 12.63 4.76
CA LEU A 11 30.26 11.29 4.19
C LEU A 11 29.54 10.21 5.01
N LEU A 12 29.47 10.37 6.33
CA LEU A 12 28.76 9.45 7.23
C LEU A 12 27.23 9.58 7.03
N GLU A 13 26.70 10.81 6.92
CA GLU A 13 25.28 11.04 6.58
C GLU A 13 24.93 10.48 5.21
N LYS A 14 25.77 10.73 4.18
CA LYS A 14 25.58 10.14 2.83
C LYS A 14 25.74 8.63 2.81
N SER A 15 26.55 8.04 3.66
CA SER A 15 26.70 6.60 3.77
C SER A 15 25.52 5.95 4.52
N THR A 16 24.97 6.63 5.51
CA THR A 16 23.76 6.20 6.24
C THR A 16 22.52 6.31 5.37
N GLN A 17 22.41 7.35 4.54
CA GLN A 17 21.35 7.51 3.54
C GLN A 17 21.46 6.52 2.36
N LYS A 18 22.65 6.01 2.05
CA LYS A 18 22.84 4.97 1.01
C LYS A 18 22.40 3.57 1.43
N GLY A 19 22.07 3.33 2.69
CA GLY A 19 21.70 2.02 3.21
C GLY A 19 20.21 1.74 3.31
N THR A 20 19.36 2.78 3.23
CA THR A 20 17.90 2.59 3.34
C THR A 20 17.29 2.46 1.95
N SER A 21 16.72 1.29 1.65
CA SER A 21 16.03 1.08 0.37
C SER A 21 14.73 1.90 0.31
N PHE A 22 14.22 2.15 -0.91
CA PHE A 22 12.91 2.81 -1.07
C PHE A 22 11.80 2.02 -0.38
N GLU A 23 11.87 0.70 -0.41
CA GLU A 23 10.97 -0.22 0.27
C GLU A 23 11.00 -0.01 1.80
N ASP A 24 12.19 0.11 2.41
CA ASP A 24 12.33 0.40 3.85
C ASP A 24 11.72 1.77 4.23
N MET A 25 11.87 2.77 3.36
CA MET A 25 11.24 4.08 3.57
C MET A 25 9.71 3.99 3.52
N VAL A 26 9.15 3.26 2.57
CA VAL A 26 7.70 3.00 2.48
C VAL A 26 7.22 2.27 3.73
N GLN A 27 7.94 1.24 4.19
CA GLN A 27 7.61 0.52 5.42
C GLN A 27 7.59 1.43 6.66
N ALA A 28 8.61 2.27 6.82
CA ALA A 28 8.69 3.20 7.94
C ALA A 28 7.53 4.19 7.94
N SER A 29 7.19 4.75 6.77
CA SER A 29 6.06 5.67 6.61
C SER A 29 4.71 4.99 6.87
N LEU A 30 4.50 3.78 6.34
CA LEU A 30 3.29 2.98 6.60
C LEU A 30 3.14 2.67 8.08
N SER A 31 4.20 2.22 8.74
CA SER A 31 4.18 1.91 10.19
C SER A 31 3.82 3.13 11.04
N LYS A 32 4.34 4.30 10.68
CA LYS A 32 4.04 5.57 11.35
C LYS A 32 2.57 5.99 11.20
N ILE A 33 1.93 5.67 10.05
CA ILE A 33 0.52 5.96 9.79
C ILE A 33 -0.37 4.93 10.49
N ALA A 34 -0.03 3.65 10.42
CA ALA A 34 -0.85 2.53 10.88
C ALA A 34 -0.90 2.39 12.41
N LEU A 35 0.26 2.56 13.07
CA LEU A 35 0.39 2.33 14.51
C LEU A 35 -0.61 3.12 15.38
N PRO A 36 -0.85 4.42 15.15
CA PRO A 36 -1.80 5.20 15.96
C PRO A 36 -3.26 4.74 15.86
N ILE A 37 -3.62 4.02 14.81
CA ILE A 37 -4.98 3.53 14.53
C ILE A 37 -5.14 2.02 14.73
N GLY A 38 -4.10 1.36 15.26
CA GLY A 38 -4.13 -0.05 15.63
C GLY A 38 -3.93 -1.05 14.49
N ASP A 39 -3.68 -0.59 13.27
CA ASP A 39 -3.42 -1.46 12.13
C ASP A 39 -1.99 -2.03 12.18
N SER A 40 -1.77 -3.23 11.63
CA SER A 40 -0.50 -3.94 11.65
C SER A 40 0.15 -3.96 10.27
N VAL A 41 1.38 -3.41 10.16
CA VAL A 41 2.18 -3.43 8.93
C VAL A 41 3.17 -4.58 8.98
N ASN A 42 3.12 -5.45 7.97
CA ASN A 42 3.98 -6.61 7.83
C ASN A 42 4.80 -6.51 6.53
N PRO A 43 6.14 -6.51 6.61
CA PRO A 43 6.98 -6.64 5.40
C PRO A 43 6.82 -8.05 4.84
N THR A 44 6.42 -8.16 3.58
CA THR A 44 6.12 -9.43 2.92
C THR A 44 6.94 -9.68 1.66
N SER A 45 7.86 -8.78 1.30
CA SER A 45 8.72 -8.89 0.12
C SER A 45 9.54 -10.18 0.06
N ASN A 46 9.94 -10.73 1.21
CA ASN A 46 10.65 -12.00 1.33
C ASN A 46 9.74 -13.22 1.52
N GLU A 47 8.44 -13.02 1.70
CA GLU A 47 7.48 -14.09 1.93
C GLU A 47 6.83 -14.54 0.63
N THR A 48 6.73 -15.85 0.43
CA THR A 48 5.98 -16.41 -0.70
C THR A 48 4.50 -16.43 -0.35
N GLY A 49 3.70 -15.64 -1.08
CA GLY A 49 2.24 -15.68 -1.02
C GLY A 49 1.67 -16.74 -1.97
N LYS A 50 0.38 -16.65 -2.31
CA LYS A 50 -0.32 -17.61 -3.18
C LYS A 50 0.31 -17.73 -4.59
N LYS A 51 0.84 -16.63 -5.12
CA LYS A 51 1.37 -16.52 -6.50
C LYS A 51 2.80 -15.97 -6.56
N GLY A 52 3.60 -16.18 -5.53
CA GLY A 52 5.00 -15.72 -5.48
C GLY A 52 5.26 -14.62 -4.45
N LYS A 53 6.20 -13.73 -4.74
CA LYS A 53 6.68 -12.69 -3.79
C LYS A 53 6.12 -11.28 -4.06
N LYS A 54 5.03 -11.15 -4.80
CA LYS A 54 4.42 -9.84 -5.10
C LYS A 54 3.69 -9.30 -3.88
N GLY A 55 3.75 -7.98 -3.71
CA GLY A 55 3.26 -7.27 -2.53
C GLY A 55 4.34 -7.15 -1.46
N ASP A 56 5.02 -6.00 -1.42
CA ASP A 56 6.17 -5.77 -0.53
C ASP A 56 5.72 -5.62 0.93
N HIS A 57 4.55 -5.00 1.16
CA HIS A 57 3.98 -4.81 2.48
C HIS A 57 2.51 -5.17 2.48
N THR A 58 2.07 -5.86 3.51
CA THR A 58 0.65 -6.04 3.83
C THR A 58 0.30 -5.27 5.09
N VAL A 59 -0.91 -4.72 5.11
CA VAL A 59 -1.46 -4.06 6.29
C VAL A 59 -2.74 -4.80 6.67
N GLU A 60 -2.75 -5.43 7.84
CA GLU A 60 -3.96 -5.98 8.44
C GLU A 60 -4.64 -4.87 9.25
N LEU A 61 -5.88 -4.57 8.90
CA LEU A 61 -6.67 -3.55 9.60
C LEU A 61 -7.05 -4.02 11.00
N ASP A 62 -7.11 -3.09 11.94
CA ASP A 62 -7.54 -3.38 13.31
C ASP A 62 -8.97 -3.97 13.32
N LYS A 63 -9.11 -5.14 13.98
CA LYS A 63 -10.36 -5.92 14.00
C LYS A 63 -11.51 -5.18 14.66
N SER A 64 -11.23 -4.28 15.60
CA SER A 64 -12.28 -3.49 16.24
C SER A 64 -12.97 -2.54 15.26
N SER A 65 -12.25 -2.06 14.24
CA SER A 65 -12.77 -1.16 13.21
C SER A 65 -13.37 -1.88 11.99
N THR A 66 -13.17 -3.20 11.88
CA THR A 66 -13.64 -4.02 10.75
C THR A 66 -14.79 -4.96 11.11
N GLY A 67 -15.37 -4.82 12.30
CA GLY A 67 -16.39 -5.75 12.77
C GLY A 67 -15.87 -7.17 12.94
N MET A 68 -14.61 -7.31 13.40
CA MET A 68 -13.90 -8.59 13.62
C MET A 68 -13.51 -9.33 12.33
N LYS A 69 -13.75 -8.74 11.15
CA LYS A 69 -13.32 -9.32 9.87
C LYS A 69 -11.81 -9.11 9.68
N LYS A 70 -11.16 -10.08 9.04
CA LYS A 70 -9.79 -9.91 8.55
C LYS A 70 -9.84 -9.16 7.23
N ILE A 71 -9.30 -7.95 7.19
CA ILE A 71 -9.22 -7.09 6.02
C ILE A 71 -7.77 -6.68 5.81
N ASN A 72 -7.24 -6.91 4.62
CA ASN A 72 -5.86 -6.59 4.27
C ASN A 72 -5.79 -5.52 3.18
N LEU A 73 -4.78 -4.68 3.27
CA LEU A 73 -4.31 -3.83 2.18
C LEU A 73 -2.95 -4.34 1.72
N VAL A 74 -2.61 -4.14 0.45
CA VAL A 74 -1.28 -4.46 -0.07
C VAL A 74 -0.63 -3.23 -0.70
N PHE A 75 0.64 -3.03 -0.39
CA PHE A 75 1.47 -1.96 -0.96
C PHE A 75 2.66 -2.58 -1.70
N GLU A 76 2.93 -2.07 -2.87
CA GLU A 76 4.06 -2.45 -3.71
C GLU A 76 4.90 -1.22 -4.03
N SER A 77 6.20 -1.28 -3.82
CA SER A 77 7.15 -0.18 -4.02
C SER A 77 7.85 -0.31 -5.35
N LYS A 78 7.90 0.75 -6.15
CA LYS A 78 8.55 0.72 -7.47
C LYS A 78 9.40 1.96 -7.73
N THR A 79 10.60 1.71 -8.26
CA THR A 79 11.54 2.73 -8.73
C THR A 79 11.75 2.67 -10.25
N GLU A 80 11.00 1.83 -10.95
CA GLU A 80 11.03 1.69 -12.41
C GLU A 80 9.83 2.39 -13.06
N THR A 81 9.96 2.76 -14.34
CA THR A 81 8.86 3.37 -15.10
C THR A 81 7.86 2.33 -15.54
N MET A 82 6.57 2.59 -15.31
CA MET A 82 5.49 1.69 -15.63
C MET A 82 4.32 2.39 -16.33
N SER A 83 3.65 1.68 -17.27
CA SER A 83 2.38 2.12 -17.84
C SER A 83 1.21 1.76 -16.91
N LEU A 84 0.07 2.48 -17.03
CA LEU A 84 -1.13 2.20 -16.24
C LEU A 84 -1.62 0.74 -16.42
N LYS A 85 -1.55 0.21 -17.64
CA LYS A 85 -1.90 -1.19 -17.91
C LYS A 85 -1.06 -2.15 -17.08
N LYS A 86 0.27 -1.96 -17.10
CA LYS A 86 1.21 -2.81 -16.34
C LYS A 86 0.99 -2.66 -14.81
N ILE A 87 0.72 -1.44 -14.34
CA ILE A 87 0.41 -1.18 -12.92
C ILE A 87 -0.86 -1.91 -12.51
N ARG A 88 -1.93 -1.84 -13.33
CA ARG A 88 -3.21 -2.53 -13.08
C ARG A 88 -3.02 -4.03 -12.93
N GLU A 89 -2.40 -4.66 -13.92
CA GLU A 89 -2.15 -6.11 -13.94
C GLU A 89 -1.30 -6.54 -12.73
N TYR A 90 -0.28 -5.76 -12.40
CA TYR A 90 0.61 -6.05 -11.27
C TYR A 90 -0.10 -5.94 -9.92
N LEU A 91 -0.94 -4.89 -9.73
CA LEU A 91 -1.71 -4.73 -8.50
C LEU A 91 -2.80 -5.80 -8.33
N GLU A 92 -3.42 -6.27 -9.41
CA GLU A 92 -4.33 -7.43 -9.35
C GLU A 92 -3.61 -8.66 -8.83
N GLU A 93 -2.40 -8.93 -9.31
CA GLU A 93 -1.60 -10.04 -8.83
C GLU A 93 -1.17 -9.86 -7.35
N CYS A 94 -0.85 -8.62 -6.91
CA CYS A 94 -0.54 -8.34 -5.50
C CYS A 94 -1.75 -8.58 -4.59
N ILE A 95 -2.93 -8.08 -4.98
CA ILE A 95 -4.19 -8.23 -4.25
C ILE A 95 -4.50 -9.71 -4.04
N ASP A 96 -4.49 -10.50 -5.13
CA ASP A 96 -4.76 -11.92 -5.07
C ASP A 96 -3.67 -12.69 -4.30
N ASN A 97 -2.39 -12.34 -4.47
CA ASN A 97 -1.27 -12.97 -3.79
C ASN A 97 -1.29 -12.81 -2.27
N ARG A 98 -1.83 -11.69 -1.78
CA ARG A 98 -1.83 -11.31 -0.35
C ARG A 98 -3.20 -11.37 0.31
N ASP A 99 -4.25 -11.87 -0.37
CA ASP A 99 -5.63 -11.82 0.13
C ASP A 99 -6.01 -10.42 0.61
N ALA A 100 -5.75 -9.43 -0.23
CA ALA A 100 -6.02 -8.04 0.08
C ALA A 100 -7.26 -7.54 -0.67
N GLU A 101 -7.97 -6.59 -0.10
CA GLU A 101 -9.13 -5.93 -0.73
C GLU A 101 -8.70 -4.77 -1.63
N VAL A 102 -7.60 -4.09 -1.27
CA VAL A 102 -7.09 -2.91 -1.97
C VAL A 102 -5.60 -3.02 -2.20
N GLY A 103 -5.15 -2.60 -3.40
CA GLY A 103 -3.74 -2.54 -3.77
C GLY A 103 -3.27 -1.12 -4.09
N ILE A 104 -2.10 -0.75 -3.56
CA ILE A 104 -1.48 0.56 -3.80
C ILE A 104 -0.07 0.37 -4.34
N MET A 105 0.22 1.00 -5.49
CA MET A 105 1.57 1.10 -6.04
C MET A 105 2.20 2.41 -5.59
N VAL A 106 3.33 2.31 -4.89
CA VAL A 106 4.09 3.46 -4.38
C VAL A 106 5.31 3.69 -5.26
N PHE A 107 5.43 4.90 -5.81
CA PHE A 107 6.58 5.31 -6.62
C PHE A 107 7.41 6.37 -5.91
N ASP A 108 8.71 6.36 -6.15
CA ASP A 108 9.67 7.34 -5.64
C ASP A 108 9.57 8.71 -6.33
N LYS A 109 9.10 8.74 -7.59
CA LYS A 109 9.07 9.95 -8.44
C LYS A 109 7.89 9.92 -9.41
N VAL A 110 7.33 11.11 -9.69
CA VAL A 110 6.24 11.28 -10.68
C VAL A 110 6.69 10.91 -12.10
N GLU A 111 7.96 11.04 -12.43
CA GLU A 111 8.53 10.69 -13.73
C GLU A 111 8.38 9.20 -14.06
N ARG A 112 8.17 8.35 -13.04
CA ARG A 112 7.91 6.91 -13.24
C ARG A 112 6.56 6.63 -13.92
N ILE A 113 5.64 7.58 -13.84
CA ILE A 113 4.25 7.44 -14.30
C ILE A 113 3.77 8.62 -15.16
N GLN A 114 4.67 9.35 -15.82
CA GLN A 114 4.42 10.61 -16.55
C GLN A 114 3.22 10.62 -17.51
N LYS A 115 2.86 9.46 -18.07
CA LYS A 115 1.72 9.34 -18.99
C LYS A 115 0.44 8.86 -18.33
N VAL A 116 0.46 8.68 -17.02
CA VAL A 116 -0.68 8.16 -16.25
C VAL A 116 -1.37 9.30 -15.51
N THR A 117 -0.62 10.01 -14.70
CA THR A 117 -1.10 11.14 -13.89
C THR A 117 0.06 12.02 -13.46
N GLU A 118 -0.24 13.28 -13.14
CA GLU A 118 0.67 14.22 -12.46
C GLU A 118 0.28 14.40 -10.98
N LEU A 119 -0.81 13.73 -10.55
CA LEU A 119 -1.29 13.83 -9.18
C LEU A 119 -0.45 12.94 -8.26
N PRO A 120 -0.12 13.41 -7.06
CA PRO A 120 0.65 12.62 -6.07
C PRO A 120 -0.14 11.44 -5.50
N PHE A 121 -1.46 11.42 -5.67
CA PHE A 121 -2.37 10.31 -5.36
C PHE A 121 -3.41 10.18 -6.48
N TYR A 122 -3.54 8.97 -7.02
CA TYR A 122 -4.44 8.67 -8.14
C TYR A 122 -5.14 7.32 -7.94
N PRO A 123 -6.40 7.32 -7.45
CA PRO A 123 -7.22 6.11 -7.36
C PRO A 123 -7.80 5.72 -8.71
N PHE A 124 -7.93 4.40 -8.97
CA PHE A 124 -8.52 3.85 -10.19
C PHE A 124 -9.09 2.45 -9.96
N ASP A 125 -9.95 1.97 -10.87
CA ASP A 125 -10.59 0.65 -10.84
C ASP A 125 -11.27 0.29 -9.50
N GLY A 126 -11.68 1.27 -8.72
CA GLY A 126 -12.42 1.10 -7.46
C GLY A 126 -11.57 0.66 -6.26
N ASN A 127 -10.59 -0.22 -6.45
CA ASN A 127 -9.75 -0.77 -5.37
C ASN A 127 -8.24 -0.69 -5.62
N LYS A 128 -7.81 0.12 -6.56
CA LYS A 128 -6.39 0.31 -6.88
C LYS A 128 -6.02 1.78 -6.81
N ALA A 129 -4.80 2.08 -6.42
CA ALA A 129 -4.27 3.43 -6.47
C ALA A 129 -2.78 3.48 -6.76
N ILE A 130 -2.36 4.64 -7.25
CA ILE A 130 -0.96 5.05 -7.37
C ILE A 130 -0.71 6.17 -6.39
N VAL A 131 0.44 6.14 -5.72
CA VAL A 131 0.91 7.22 -4.86
C VAL A 131 2.38 7.53 -5.13
N ILE A 132 2.73 8.79 -5.05
CA ILE A 132 4.11 9.26 -5.13
C ILE A 132 4.58 9.61 -3.72
N LEU A 133 5.56 8.87 -3.24
CA LEU A 133 6.25 9.16 -1.99
C LEU A 133 7.59 9.85 -2.31
N ASN A 134 7.58 11.18 -2.35
CA ASN A 134 8.77 11.95 -2.60
C ASN A 134 9.38 12.43 -1.27
N SER A 135 10.46 11.79 -0.85
CA SER A 135 11.19 12.14 0.37
C SER A 135 11.81 13.54 0.34
N GLU A 136 12.13 14.06 -0.86
CA GLU A 136 12.73 15.38 -1.04
C GLU A 136 11.70 16.51 -0.93
N ALA A 137 10.44 16.26 -1.27
CA ALA A 137 9.35 17.24 -1.21
C ALA A 137 8.68 17.38 0.17
N GLY A 138 9.19 16.67 1.18
CA GLY A 138 8.90 16.98 2.59
C GLY A 138 7.58 16.44 3.11
N GLY A 139 7.09 15.27 2.69
CA GLY A 139 5.93 14.76 3.40
C GLY A 139 5.36 13.42 2.95
N ASP A 140 4.91 12.68 3.96
CA ASP A 140 4.14 11.44 3.80
C ASP A 140 2.65 11.72 3.47
N LEU A 141 2.26 12.98 3.26
CA LEU A 141 0.85 13.34 3.08
C LEU A 141 0.13 12.57 1.96
N PRO A 142 0.69 12.41 0.75
CA PRO A 142 0.05 11.61 -0.29
C PRO A 142 -0.14 10.15 0.13
N LEU A 143 0.83 9.57 0.85
CA LEU A 143 0.73 8.22 1.38
C LEU A 143 -0.31 8.14 2.50
N GLN A 144 -0.40 9.13 3.38
CA GLN A 144 -1.44 9.19 4.42
C GLN A 144 -2.85 9.25 3.81
N VAL A 145 -3.05 10.10 2.80
CA VAL A 145 -4.33 10.21 2.09
C VAL A 145 -4.69 8.90 1.40
N SER A 146 -3.73 8.29 0.69
CA SER A 146 -3.95 7.02 0.00
C SER A 146 -4.24 5.87 0.98
N TYR A 147 -3.58 5.85 2.14
CA TYR A 147 -3.81 4.88 3.19
C TYR A 147 -5.23 4.98 3.76
N MET A 148 -5.69 6.18 4.10
CA MET A 148 -7.04 6.39 4.63
C MET A 148 -8.11 6.05 3.59
N TRP A 149 -7.89 6.42 2.32
CA TRP A 149 -8.76 6.02 1.22
C TRP A 149 -8.83 4.49 1.09
N ALA A 150 -7.68 3.81 1.08
CA ALA A 150 -7.62 2.35 0.96
C ALA A 150 -8.34 1.66 2.13
N ARG A 151 -8.17 2.16 3.34
CA ARG A 151 -8.81 1.65 4.53
C ARG A 151 -10.34 1.72 4.45
N ILE A 152 -10.87 2.88 4.07
CA ILE A 152 -12.32 3.09 3.89
C ILE A 152 -12.85 2.21 2.76
N THR A 153 -12.15 2.17 1.63
CA THR A 153 -12.54 1.36 0.47
C THR A 153 -12.58 -0.13 0.80
N ALA A 154 -11.55 -0.65 1.49
CA ALA A 154 -11.48 -2.05 1.87
C ALA A 154 -12.61 -2.47 2.83
N ILE A 155 -12.93 -1.62 3.81
CA ILE A 155 -14.05 -1.86 4.73
C ILE A 155 -15.38 -1.89 3.98
N ASN A 156 -15.61 -0.95 3.06
CA ASN A 156 -16.83 -0.90 2.26
C ASN A 156 -16.98 -2.14 1.37
N LEU A 157 -15.93 -2.52 0.62
CA LEU A 157 -15.94 -3.73 -0.21
C LEU A 157 -16.25 -4.99 0.61
N SER A 158 -15.64 -5.12 1.78
CA SER A 158 -15.89 -6.26 2.67
C SER A 158 -17.33 -6.29 3.21
N ASN A 159 -17.98 -5.15 3.38
CA ASN A 159 -19.37 -5.08 3.82
C ASN A 159 -20.35 -5.40 2.68
N GLU A 160 -20.11 -4.92 1.47
CA GLU A 160 -20.92 -5.23 0.29
C GLU A 160 -20.93 -6.72 -0.03
N ILE A 161 -19.81 -7.41 0.06
CA ILE A 161 -19.72 -8.87 -0.11
C ILE A 161 -20.59 -9.58 0.93
N PHE A 162 -20.54 -9.16 2.19
CA PHE A 162 -21.31 -9.79 3.27
C PHE A 162 -22.82 -9.57 3.12
N GLU A 163 -23.26 -8.40 2.67
CA GLU A 163 -24.67 -8.12 2.41
C GLU A 163 -25.20 -8.99 1.27
N ASN A 164 -24.46 -9.14 0.19
CA ASN A 164 -24.83 -9.99 -0.94
C ASN A 164 -24.91 -11.47 -0.55
N ASP A 165 -23.92 -11.98 0.19
CA ASP A 165 -23.94 -13.38 0.68
C ASP A 165 -25.11 -13.65 1.62
N SER A 166 -25.50 -12.69 2.45
CA SER A 166 -26.65 -12.81 3.37
C SER A 166 -27.99 -12.80 2.62
N LEU A 167 -28.10 -12.05 1.54
CA LEU A 167 -29.27 -12.03 0.66
C LEU A 167 -29.44 -13.35 -0.07
N ASP A 168 -28.37 -13.92 -0.61
CA ASP A 168 -28.39 -15.22 -1.29
C ASP A 168 -28.84 -16.35 -0.36
N LEU A 169 -28.37 -16.37 0.89
CA LEU A 169 -28.79 -17.35 1.89
C LEU A 169 -30.28 -17.22 2.24
N THR A 170 -30.79 -16.00 2.30
CA THR A 170 -32.23 -15.73 2.55
C THR A 170 -33.09 -16.19 1.38
N GLU A 171 -32.64 -15.97 0.14
CA GLU A 171 -33.33 -16.47 -1.06
C GLU A 171 -33.36 -17.99 -1.11
N ILE A 172 -32.28 -18.67 -0.73
CA ILE A 172 -32.20 -20.13 -0.66
C ILE A 172 -33.17 -20.69 0.42
N GLN A 173 -33.18 -20.07 1.60
CA GLN A 173 -34.12 -20.46 2.67
C GLN A 173 -35.58 -20.29 2.25
N ASN A 174 -35.93 -19.22 1.53
CA ASN A 174 -37.31 -19.00 1.05
C ASN A 174 -37.72 -19.94 -0.07
N LYS A 175 -36.78 -20.59 -0.79
CA LYS A 175 -37.09 -21.61 -1.82
C LYS A 175 -37.24 -23.03 -1.26
N ILE A 176 -36.87 -23.25 -0.01
CA ILE A 176 -36.94 -24.56 0.67
C ILE A 176 -38.23 -24.71 1.52
N THR A 177 -38.93 -23.62 1.73
CA THR A 177 -40.20 -23.56 2.45
C THR A 177 -41.38 -23.64 1.49
#